data_89b259d2b88885c10354595cedfa4db7
#
_entry.id   89b259d2b88885c10354595cedfa4db7
#
_cell.length_a   1.000
_cell.length_b   1.000
_cell.length_c   1.000
_cell.angle_alpha   90.00
_cell.angle_beta   90.00
_cell.angle_gamma   90.00
#
_symmetry.space_group_name_H-M   'P 1'
#
loop_
_entity.id
_entity.type
_entity.pdbx_description
1 polymer ?
#
loop_
_entity_poly.entity_id
_entity_poly.type
_entity_poly.pdbx_seq_one_letter_code
_entity_poly.pdbx_strand_id
1 'polypeptide(L)' 'MICMKCGTGAEKGLTTYVEDLGNCLVIVRNVPCYKCLECDEVIYTGDVVEKLEEIVENAKKLMQEISVVDFSKVA' A
#
# COMPACT_ATOMS: atom_id res chain seq x y z
N MET A 1 -15.43 -8.30 -2.05
CA MET A 1 -14.82 -7.66 -3.22
C MET A 1 -14.41 -8.70 -4.26
N ILE A 2 -14.51 -8.38 -5.53
CA ILE A 2 -14.22 -9.31 -6.60
C ILE A 2 -13.01 -8.79 -7.39
N CYS A 3 -12.06 -9.70 -7.66
CA CYS A 3 -10.91 -9.37 -8.49
C CYS A 3 -11.36 -9.08 -9.93
N MET A 4 -11.00 -7.92 -10.45
CA MET A 4 -11.39 -7.51 -11.80
C MET A 4 -10.65 -8.29 -12.89
N LYS A 5 -9.54 -8.93 -12.55
CA LYS A 5 -8.72 -9.68 -13.48
C LYS A 5 -9.25 -11.08 -13.77
N CYS A 6 -9.63 -11.80 -12.73
CA CYS A 6 -10.07 -13.20 -12.85
C CYS A 6 -11.50 -13.43 -12.40
N GLY A 7 -12.19 -12.44 -11.85
CA GLY A 7 -13.57 -12.55 -11.39
C GLY A 7 -13.75 -13.33 -10.09
N THR A 8 -12.65 -13.76 -9.46
CA THR A 8 -12.70 -14.52 -8.21
C THR A 8 -12.84 -13.56 -7.03
N GLY A 9 -13.44 -14.02 -5.94
CA GLY A 9 -13.57 -13.24 -4.71
C GLY A 9 -12.20 -12.89 -4.13
N ALA A 10 -12.10 -11.71 -3.53
CA ALA A 10 -10.90 -11.25 -2.86
C ALA A 10 -11.14 -11.13 -1.35
N GLU A 11 -10.15 -11.52 -0.56
CA GLU A 11 -10.19 -11.45 0.90
C GLU A 11 -9.44 -10.26 1.44
N LYS A 12 -9.90 -9.73 2.58
CA LYS A 12 -9.18 -8.71 3.33
C LYS A 12 -7.87 -9.26 3.85
N GLY A 13 -6.80 -8.46 3.76
CA GLY A 13 -5.51 -8.81 4.29
C GLY A 13 -4.66 -7.58 4.52
N LEU A 14 -3.42 -7.81 4.93
CA LEU A 14 -2.44 -6.75 5.11
C LEU A 14 -1.24 -7.04 4.22
N THR A 15 -0.67 -5.98 3.67
CA THR A 15 0.50 -6.12 2.82
C THR A 15 1.50 -5.01 3.12
N THR A 16 2.68 -5.11 2.54
CA THR A 16 3.70 -4.08 2.61
C THR A 16 3.74 -3.36 1.26
N TYR A 17 3.59 -2.05 1.28
CA TYR A 17 3.68 -1.21 0.09
C TYR A 17 5.08 -0.61 0.01
N VAL A 18 5.73 -0.72 -1.14
CA VAL A 18 7.07 -0.19 -1.37
C VAL A 18 7.03 0.74 -2.57
N GLU A 19 7.54 1.97 -2.37
CA GLU A 19 7.66 2.96 -3.44
C GLU A 19 9.10 3.42 -3.55
N ASP A 20 9.68 3.27 -4.72
CA ASP A 20 11.04 3.75 -5.00
C ASP A 20 10.94 5.10 -5.71
N LEU A 21 11.41 6.14 -5.04
CA LEU A 21 11.38 7.50 -5.56
C LEU A 21 12.71 7.93 -6.20
N GLY A 22 13.62 6.97 -6.36
CA GLY A 22 14.95 7.25 -6.92
C GLY A 22 15.96 7.59 -5.84
N ASN A 23 15.73 8.67 -5.09
CA ASN A 23 16.59 9.08 -3.99
C ASN A 23 16.01 8.75 -2.61
N CYS A 24 14.87 8.11 -2.57
CA CYS A 24 14.19 7.75 -1.33
C CYS A 24 13.39 6.46 -1.55
N LEU A 25 13.47 5.55 -0.59
CA LEU A 25 12.68 4.33 -0.60
C LEU A 25 11.66 4.42 0.53
N VAL A 26 10.38 4.32 0.20
CA VAL A 26 9.30 4.40 1.17
C VAL A 26 8.72 2.99 1.34
N ILE A 27 8.71 2.50 2.58
CA ILE A 27 8.15 1.20 2.94
C ILE A 27 7.00 1.44 3.91
N VAL A 28 5.78 1.04 3.52
CA VAL A 28 4.60 1.18 4.36
C VAL A 28 4.14 -0.22 4.76
N ARG A 29 4.11 -0.48 6.05
CA ARG A 29 3.74 -1.79 6.60
C ARG A 29 2.30 -1.79 7.06
N ASN A 30 1.72 -3.00 7.11
CA ASN A 30 0.35 -3.21 7.60
C ASN A 30 -0.69 -2.43 6.79
N VAL A 31 -0.52 -2.37 5.48
CA VAL A 31 -1.45 -1.69 4.58
C VAL A 31 -2.67 -2.58 4.34
N PRO A 32 -3.88 -2.10 4.68
CA PRO A 32 -5.09 -2.86 4.40
C PRO A 32 -5.30 -3.04 2.90
N CYS A 33 -5.61 -4.25 2.51
CA CYS A 33 -5.83 -4.55 1.09
C CYS A 33 -6.81 -5.70 0.93
N TYR A 34 -7.16 -5.99 -0.32
CA TYR A 34 -7.87 -7.20 -0.68
C TYR A 34 -6.94 -8.02 -1.56
N LYS A 35 -6.81 -9.30 -1.25
CA LYS A 35 -5.96 -10.23 -2.01
C LYS A 35 -6.84 -11.20 -2.76
N CYS A 36 -6.61 -11.34 -4.06
CA CYS A 36 -7.30 -12.33 -4.88
C CYS A 36 -6.83 -13.72 -4.48
N LEU A 37 -7.78 -14.65 -4.36
CA LEU A 37 -7.49 -16.02 -3.94
C LEU A 37 -6.79 -16.85 -5.02
N GLU A 38 -6.90 -16.47 -6.27
CA GLU A 38 -6.34 -17.24 -7.38
C GLU A 38 -5.10 -16.63 -8.03
N CYS A 39 -5.13 -15.31 -8.30
CA CYS A 39 -4.03 -14.68 -9.04
C CYS A 39 -3.08 -13.85 -8.17
N ASP A 40 -3.24 -13.91 -6.86
CA ASP A 40 -2.42 -13.17 -5.89
C ASP A 40 -2.38 -11.65 -6.13
N GLU A 41 -3.36 -11.13 -6.85
CA GLU A 41 -3.46 -9.70 -7.11
C GLU A 41 -3.82 -8.96 -5.82
N VAL A 42 -3.16 -7.83 -5.59
CA VAL A 42 -3.43 -6.98 -4.43
C VAL A 42 -4.24 -5.78 -4.89
N ILE A 43 -5.37 -5.55 -4.23
CA ILE A 43 -6.29 -4.48 -4.56
C ILE A 43 -6.39 -3.53 -3.38
N TYR A 44 -6.18 -2.23 -3.62
CA TYR A 44 -6.34 -1.20 -2.61
C TYR A 44 -7.64 -0.44 -2.83
N THR A 45 -8.31 -0.08 -1.74
CA THR A 45 -9.49 0.80 -1.82
C THR A 45 -9.03 2.25 -2.01
N GLY A 46 -9.96 3.13 -2.45
CA GLY A 46 -9.63 4.53 -2.65
C GLY A 46 -9.10 5.23 -1.42
N ASP A 47 -9.67 4.93 -0.24
CA ASP A 47 -9.22 5.50 1.03
C ASP A 47 -7.76 5.12 1.33
N VAL A 48 -7.40 3.88 1.07
CA VAL A 48 -6.04 3.39 1.28
C VAL A 48 -5.07 4.08 0.32
N VAL A 49 -5.45 4.21 -0.95
CA VAL A 49 -4.63 4.87 -1.96
C VAL A 49 -4.36 6.32 -1.56
N GLU A 50 -5.38 7.05 -1.12
CA GLU A 50 -5.22 8.43 -0.67
C GLU A 50 -4.21 8.54 0.49
N LYS A 51 -4.32 7.63 1.45
CA LYS A 51 -3.41 7.60 2.61
C LYS A 51 -1.99 7.29 2.20
N LEU A 52 -1.80 6.34 1.28
CA LEU A 52 -0.49 6.00 0.76
C LEU A 52 0.15 7.19 0.04
N GLU A 53 -0.63 7.94 -0.72
CA GLU A 53 -0.14 9.15 -1.39
C GLU A 53 0.32 10.20 -0.38
N GLU A 54 -0.42 10.42 0.70
CA GLU A 54 -0.02 11.33 1.77
C GLU A 54 1.29 10.89 2.42
N ILE A 55 1.42 9.60 2.71
CA ILE A 55 2.63 9.04 3.33
C ILE A 55 3.84 9.27 2.42
N VAL A 56 3.69 9.00 1.12
CA VAL A 56 4.76 9.19 0.15
C VAL A 56 5.16 10.66 0.05
N GLU A 57 4.19 11.57 0.01
CA GLU A 57 4.46 13.01 -0.04
C GLU A 57 5.21 13.50 1.22
N ASN A 58 4.81 13.02 2.39
CA ASN A 58 5.51 13.35 3.64
C ASN A 58 6.94 12.81 3.64
N ALA A 59 7.15 11.61 3.13
CA ALA A 59 8.48 11.02 3.03
C ALA A 59 9.40 11.85 2.12
N LYS A 60 8.87 12.37 1.02
CA LYS A 60 9.60 13.28 0.11
C LYS A 60 10.06 14.53 0.84
N LYS A 61 9.21 15.10 1.69
CA LYS A 61 9.52 16.32 2.45
C LYS A 61 10.59 16.08 3.49
N LEU A 62 10.67 14.89 4.07
CA LEU A 62 11.65 14.55 5.09
C LEU A 62 13.04 14.27 4.51
N MET A 63 13.15 14.06 3.21
CA MET A 63 14.41 13.84 2.50
C MET A 63 15.26 12.70 3.07
N GLN A 64 14.61 11.66 3.58
CA GLN A 64 15.27 10.48 4.12
C GLN A 64 15.56 9.48 3.00
N GLU A 65 16.68 8.77 3.09
CA GLU A 65 17.02 7.73 2.11
C GLU A 65 16.04 6.57 2.17
N ILE A 66 15.69 6.15 3.38
CA ILE A 66 14.72 5.08 3.63
C ILE A 66 13.72 5.55 4.66
N SER A 67 12.44 5.41 4.36
CA SER A 67 11.37 5.73 5.28
C SER A 67 10.50 4.49 5.50
N VAL A 68 10.40 4.03 6.74
CA VAL A 68 9.54 2.91 7.11
C VAL A 68 8.39 3.44 7.95
N VAL A 69 7.17 3.20 7.49
CA VAL A 69 5.96 3.72 8.11
C VAL A 69 4.99 2.57 8.38
N ASP A 70 4.33 2.60 9.54
CA ASP A 70 3.27 1.65 9.86
C ASP A 70 1.93 2.33 9.57
N PHE A 71 1.19 1.79 8.59
CA PHE A 71 -0.09 2.36 8.16
C PHE A 71 -1.09 2.45 9.31
N SER A 72 -1.11 1.45 10.19
CA SER A 72 -2.05 1.42 11.32
C SER A 72 -1.84 2.56 12.32
N LYS A 73 -0.67 3.16 12.33
CA LYS A 73 -0.33 4.26 13.24
C LYS A 73 -0.60 5.64 12.65
N VAL A 74 -0.72 5.73 11.33
CA VAL A 74 -0.99 7.02 10.65
C VAL A 74 -2.41 7.12 10.12
N ALA A 75 -3.14 6.04 10.13
CA ALA A 75 -4.53 6.00 9.65
C ALA A 75 -5.49 6.54 10.70
#